data_263ecf17bfe1e9cc2d9dde0deb3b2486
#
_entry.id   263ecf17bfe1e9cc2d9dde0deb3b2486
#
_cell.length_a   1.000
_cell.length_b   1.000
_cell.length_c   1.000
_cell.angle_alpha   90.00
_cell.angle_beta   90.00
_cell.angle_gamma   90.00
#
_symmetry.space_group_name_H-M   'P 1'
#
loop_
_entity.id
_entity.type
_entity.pdbx_description
1 polymer ?
#
loop_
_entity_poly.entity_id
_entity_poly.type
_entity_poly.pdbx_seq_one_letter_code
_entity_poly.pdbx_strand_id
1 'polypeptide(L)'
;MIPFFFQSSMVNVHAWHANTTIQAAPTWTFDFFKENGPDLASLVPNKPQMYMAEVGWPSNSSVPVVSSSEASVANLQSFLDNFVCTANAQGIKYFYFEYMNIPWKEQRWPGVEGFWGLFNSDKTLKAITLPDCAHG
;
A
#
# COMPACT_ATOMS: atom_id res chain seq x y z
N MET A 1 1.83 32.98 -20.70
CA MET A 1 1.65 32.25 -19.41
C MET A 1 1.53 30.78 -19.78
N ILE A 2 2.56 29.98 -19.53
CA ILE A 2 2.48 28.51 -19.77
C ILE A 2 1.62 27.95 -18.63
N PRO A 3 0.48 27.33 -18.90
CA PRO A 3 -0.31 26.72 -17.82
C PRO A 3 0.52 25.60 -17.20
N PHE A 4 0.73 25.65 -15.90
CA PHE A 4 1.31 24.57 -15.11
C PHE A 4 0.31 23.40 -15.11
N PHE A 5 0.45 22.48 -16.05
CA PHE A 5 -0.30 21.23 -16.01
C PHE A 5 0.48 20.25 -15.14
N PHE A 6 -0.13 19.74 -14.06
CA PHE A 6 0.41 18.61 -13.36
C PHE A 6 0.48 17.41 -14.31
N GLN A 7 1.68 16.89 -14.56
CA GLN A 7 1.87 15.71 -15.41
C GLN A 7 1.65 14.41 -14.65
N SER A 8 1.64 14.46 -13.32
CA SER A 8 1.40 13.33 -12.44
C SER A 8 0.58 13.73 -11.24
N SER A 9 -0.14 12.78 -10.66
CA SER A 9 -0.88 12.89 -9.42
C SER A 9 -0.78 11.59 -8.61
N MET A 10 -1.11 11.64 -7.33
CA MET A 10 -0.88 10.54 -6.40
C MET A 10 -2.09 10.29 -5.52
N VAL A 11 -2.30 9.00 -5.16
CA VAL A 11 -3.36 8.54 -4.25
C VAL A 11 -2.76 7.59 -3.21
N ASN A 12 -3.00 7.85 -1.92
CA ASN A 12 -2.68 6.88 -0.86
C ASN A 12 -3.78 5.82 -0.80
N VAL A 13 -3.38 4.55 -0.79
CA VAL A 13 -4.31 3.41 -0.90
C VAL A 13 -4.02 2.38 0.18
N HIS A 14 -4.76 2.44 1.29
CA HIS A 14 -4.57 1.57 2.43
C HIS A 14 -5.83 0.75 2.72
N ALA A 15 -5.91 -0.45 2.15
CA ALA A 15 -7.03 -1.39 2.33
C ALA A 15 -7.26 -1.76 3.81
N TRP A 16 -6.19 -1.76 4.61
CA TRP A 16 -6.28 -2.02 6.04
C TRP A 16 -7.21 -1.04 6.77
N HIS A 17 -7.11 0.25 6.46
CA HIS A 17 -7.97 1.30 7.04
C HIS A 17 -9.42 1.24 6.54
N ALA A 18 -9.67 0.56 5.42
CA ALA A 18 -11.01 0.31 4.90
C ALA A 18 -11.72 -0.88 5.57
N ASN A 19 -11.15 -1.45 6.62
CA ASN A 19 -11.71 -2.60 7.33
C ASN A 19 -11.91 -3.83 6.42
N THR A 20 -11.03 -4.04 5.45
CA THR A 20 -11.07 -5.20 4.55
C THR A 20 -10.44 -6.43 5.20
N THR A 21 -10.91 -7.62 4.86
CA THR A 21 -10.15 -8.84 5.14
C THR A 21 -8.93 -8.91 4.23
N ILE A 22 -7.90 -9.66 4.63
CA ILE A 22 -6.71 -9.82 3.79
C ILE A 22 -7.02 -10.43 2.41
N GLN A 23 -8.03 -11.30 2.33
CA GLN A 23 -8.47 -11.91 1.07
C GLN A 23 -9.08 -10.90 0.10
N ALA A 24 -9.80 -9.90 0.63
CA ALA A 24 -10.43 -8.86 -0.17
C ALA A 24 -9.49 -7.66 -0.47
N ALA A 25 -8.44 -7.49 0.34
CA ALA A 25 -7.59 -6.31 0.31
C ALA A 25 -6.94 -6.02 -1.06
N PRO A 26 -6.36 -7.00 -1.81
CA PRO A 26 -5.78 -6.71 -3.11
C PRO A 26 -6.81 -6.20 -4.12
N THR A 27 -7.96 -6.84 -4.24
CA THR A 27 -9.04 -6.41 -5.14
C THR A 27 -9.51 -5.01 -4.77
N TRP A 28 -9.81 -4.78 -3.48
CA TRP A 28 -10.22 -3.46 -2.99
C TRP A 28 -9.18 -2.37 -3.33
N THR A 29 -7.89 -2.68 -3.18
CA THR A 29 -6.79 -1.76 -3.49
C THR A 29 -6.80 -1.33 -4.94
N PHE A 30 -6.96 -2.27 -5.88
CA PHE A 30 -6.99 -1.98 -7.31
C PHE A 30 -8.26 -1.20 -7.71
N ASP A 31 -9.42 -1.58 -7.20
CA ASP A 31 -10.69 -0.92 -7.47
C ASP A 31 -10.68 0.52 -6.94
N PHE A 32 -10.26 0.71 -5.69
CA PHE A 32 -10.15 2.04 -5.08
C PHE A 32 -9.17 2.95 -5.86
N PHE A 33 -8.00 2.41 -6.23
CA PHE A 33 -7.04 3.17 -7.03
C PHE A 33 -7.60 3.56 -8.38
N LYS A 34 -8.25 2.62 -9.08
CA LYS A 34 -8.86 2.88 -10.38
C LYS A 34 -9.88 4.01 -10.30
N GLU A 35 -10.80 3.93 -9.36
CA GLU A 35 -11.89 4.90 -9.18
C GLU A 35 -11.39 6.28 -8.76
N ASN A 36 -10.42 6.35 -7.83
CA ASN A 36 -9.92 7.61 -7.24
C ASN A 36 -8.65 8.15 -7.90
N GLY A 37 -8.12 7.45 -8.88
CA GLY A 37 -6.93 7.83 -9.65
C GLY A 37 -7.24 7.92 -11.15
N PRO A 38 -7.02 6.87 -11.94
CA PRO A 38 -7.15 6.89 -13.40
C PRO A 38 -8.51 7.36 -13.90
N ASP A 39 -9.62 6.92 -13.28
CA ASP A 39 -10.96 7.31 -13.71
C ASP A 39 -11.15 8.83 -13.55
N LEU A 40 -10.75 9.41 -12.40
CA LEU A 40 -10.79 10.85 -12.18
C LEU A 40 -9.82 11.60 -13.08
N ALA A 41 -8.60 11.10 -13.29
CA ALA A 41 -7.62 11.70 -14.17
C ALA A 41 -8.11 11.76 -15.63
N SER A 42 -8.95 10.81 -16.04
CA SER A 42 -9.52 10.79 -17.40
C SER A 42 -10.47 11.97 -17.68
N LEU A 43 -11.03 12.58 -16.63
CA LEU A 43 -11.99 13.68 -16.72
C LEU A 43 -11.31 15.05 -16.97
N VAL A 44 -9.99 15.15 -16.78
CA VAL A 44 -9.26 16.41 -16.99
C VAL A 44 -8.47 16.39 -18.30
N PRO A 45 -8.31 17.55 -18.98
CA PRO A 45 -7.72 17.61 -20.33
C PRO A 45 -6.28 17.07 -20.41
N ASN A 46 -5.48 17.28 -19.35
CA ASN A 46 -4.07 16.88 -19.32
C ASN A 46 -3.84 15.41 -18.90
N LYS A 47 -4.90 14.71 -18.44
CA LYS A 47 -4.85 13.29 -18.10
C LYS A 47 -3.56 12.87 -17.37
N PRO A 48 -3.30 13.40 -16.16
CA PRO A 48 -2.03 13.17 -15.46
C PRO A 48 -1.78 11.68 -15.21
N GLN A 49 -0.51 11.27 -15.24
CA GLN A 49 -0.13 9.93 -14.83
C GLN A 49 -0.45 9.74 -13.33
N MET A 50 -1.17 8.69 -13.00
CA MET A 50 -1.52 8.38 -11.61
C MET A 50 -0.55 7.40 -10.98
N TYR A 51 -0.25 7.64 -9.67
CA TYR A 51 0.58 6.77 -8.84
C TYR A 51 -0.16 6.43 -7.55
N MET A 52 0.01 5.21 -7.06
CA MET A 52 -0.23 4.94 -5.63
C MET A 52 0.96 5.50 -4.86
N ALA A 53 0.76 6.59 -4.13
CA ALA A 53 1.82 7.21 -3.33
C ALA A 53 2.19 6.37 -2.12
N GLU A 54 1.22 5.66 -1.57
CA GLU A 54 1.39 4.73 -0.48
C GLU A 54 0.44 3.54 -0.66
N VAL A 55 0.97 2.33 -0.52
CA VAL A 55 0.20 1.09 -0.50
C VAL A 55 0.93 0.05 0.34
N GLY A 56 0.23 -0.67 1.21
CA GLY A 56 0.85 -1.67 2.07
C GLY A 56 -0.12 -2.34 3.03
N TRP A 57 0.43 -3.19 3.90
CA TRP A 57 -0.30 -3.88 4.96
C TRP A 57 0.54 -3.93 6.23
N PRO A 58 0.00 -3.59 7.43
CA PRO A 58 0.78 -3.62 8.65
C PRO A 58 1.02 -5.05 9.14
N SER A 59 2.18 -5.26 9.75
CA SER A 59 2.63 -6.57 10.23
C SER A 59 2.29 -6.86 11.68
N ASN A 60 1.85 -5.86 12.44
CA ASN A 60 1.54 -5.97 13.86
C ASN A 60 0.67 -4.78 14.31
N SER A 61 0.10 -4.90 15.51
CA SER A 61 -0.53 -3.80 16.24
C SER A 61 -0.12 -3.84 17.69
N SER A 62 0.17 -2.71 18.29
CA SER A 62 0.48 -2.57 19.72
C SER A 62 -0.76 -2.56 20.63
N VAL A 63 -1.94 -2.41 20.04
CA VAL A 63 -3.22 -2.40 20.74
C VAL A 63 -4.17 -3.43 20.12
N PRO A 64 -5.16 -3.95 20.88
CA PRO A 64 -6.19 -4.79 20.28
C PRO A 64 -6.92 -4.07 19.15
N VAL A 65 -7.07 -4.74 18.02
CA VAL A 65 -7.80 -4.23 16.86
C VAL A 65 -9.14 -4.96 16.75
N VAL A 66 -10.23 -4.22 16.80
CA VAL A 66 -11.57 -4.75 16.54
C VAL A 66 -11.94 -4.38 15.10
N SER A 67 -11.51 -5.20 14.15
CA SER A 67 -11.62 -4.93 12.71
C SER A 67 -11.60 -6.25 11.94
N SER A 68 -12.12 -6.24 10.72
CA SER A 68 -11.92 -7.35 9.77
C SER A 68 -10.49 -7.37 9.22
N SER A 69 -9.78 -6.24 9.31
CA SER A 69 -8.37 -6.13 8.96
C SER A 69 -7.51 -6.65 10.12
N GLU A 70 -6.71 -7.66 9.89
CA GLU A 70 -5.78 -8.23 10.87
C GLU A 70 -4.35 -7.87 10.49
N ALA A 71 -3.63 -7.20 11.41
CA ALA A 71 -2.22 -6.86 11.25
C ALA A 71 -1.36 -8.04 11.71
N SER A 72 -0.68 -8.69 10.78
CA SER A 72 0.24 -9.80 11.05
C SER A 72 1.28 -9.94 9.94
N VAL A 73 2.43 -10.57 10.25
CA VAL A 73 3.47 -10.87 9.24
C VAL A 73 2.91 -11.80 8.16
N ALA A 74 2.05 -12.75 8.51
CA ALA A 74 1.42 -13.64 7.55
C ALA A 74 0.50 -12.89 6.58
N ASN A 75 -0.28 -11.93 7.07
CA ASN A 75 -1.15 -11.11 6.23
C ASN A 75 -0.35 -10.09 5.40
N LEU A 76 0.74 -9.54 5.95
CA LEU A 76 1.68 -8.76 5.14
C LEU A 76 2.23 -9.57 3.97
N GLN A 77 2.66 -10.83 4.20
CA GLN A 77 3.10 -11.72 3.12
C GLN A 77 1.99 -11.99 2.10
N SER A 78 0.79 -12.30 2.57
CA SER A 78 -0.36 -12.55 1.69
C SER A 78 -0.69 -11.32 0.83
N PHE A 79 -0.59 -10.10 1.39
CA PHE A 79 -0.79 -8.88 0.62
C PHE A 79 0.29 -8.70 -0.46
N LEU A 80 1.57 -8.90 -0.11
CA LEU A 80 2.68 -8.83 -1.06
C LEU A 80 2.50 -9.80 -2.24
N ASP A 81 2.18 -11.05 -1.95
CA ASP A 81 2.04 -12.12 -2.94
C ASP A 81 0.92 -11.84 -3.96
N ASN A 82 -0.17 -11.21 -3.50
CA ASN A 82 -1.33 -10.94 -4.35
C ASN A 82 -1.32 -9.54 -5.00
N PHE A 83 -0.54 -8.60 -4.46
CA PHE A 83 -0.50 -7.23 -4.94
C PHE A 83 0.65 -6.98 -5.92
N VAL A 84 1.89 -7.32 -5.56
CA VAL A 84 3.10 -6.80 -6.22
C VAL A 84 3.15 -7.21 -7.70
N CYS A 85 3.09 -8.50 -7.98
CA CYS A 85 3.20 -8.98 -9.38
C CYS A 85 1.98 -8.60 -10.22
N THR A 86 0.80 -8.54 -9.61
CA THR A 86 -0.41 -8.06 -10.29
C THR A 86 -0.29 -6.58 -10.67
N ALA A 87 0.16 -5.73 -9.76
CA ALA A 87 0.37 -4.31 -10.02
C ALA A 87 1.42 -4.10 -11.12
N ASN A 88 2.53 -4.85 -11.07
CA ASN A 88 3.59 -4.78 -12.09
C ASN A 88 3.08 -5.21 -13.47
N ALA A 89 2.33 -6.30 -13.55
CA ALA A 89 1.75 -6.80 -14.81
C ALA A 89 0.73 -5.81 -15.41
N GLN A 90 0.01 -5.07 -14.58
CA GLN A 90 -0.92 -4.02 -14.99
C GLN A 90 -0.23 -2.67 -15.30
N GLY A 91 1.08 -2.56 -15.10
CA GLY A 91 1.83 -1.31 -15.29
C GLY A 91 1.48 -0.21 -14.30
N ILE A 92 0.87 -0.56 -13.16
CA ILE A 92 0.52 0.39 -12.11
C ILE A 92 1.80 0.87 -11.42
N LYS A 93 1.94 2.19 -11.29
CA LYS A 93 3.05 2.82 -10.59
C LYS A 93 2.71 2.98 -9.11
N TYR A 94 3.57 2.48 -8.23
CA TYR A 94 3.32 2.54 -6.79
C TYR A 94 4.60 2.67 -5.98
N PHE A 95 4.45 3.18 -4.75
CA PHE A 95 5.45 3.15 -3.69
C PHE A 95 4.91 2.30 -2.55
N TYR A 96 5.63 1.21 -2.23
CA TYR A 96 5.24 0.35 -1.11
C TYR A 96 5.49 1.07 0.22
N PHE A 97 4.46 1.14 1.05
CA PHE A 97 4.51 1.75 2.37
C PHE A 97 4.58 0.67 3.45
N GLU A 98 5.73 0.52 4.14
CA GLU A 98 6.90 1.37 4.02
C GLU A 98 8.20 0.54 4.12
N TYR A 99 9.37 1.17 3.99
CA TYR A 99 10.65 0.46 4.01
C TYR A 99 10.88 -0.29 5.32
N MET A 100 10.84 0.39 6.49
CA MET A 100 11.10 -0.23 7.78
C MET A 100 10.14 0.26 8.86
N ASN A 101 10.01 -0.53 9.92
CA ASN A 101 9.27 -0.14 11.12
C ASN A 101 9.84 1.16 11.72
N ILE A 102 8.95 2.06 12.11
CA ILE A 102 9.31 3.37 12.68
C ILE A 102 8.75 3.49 14.10
N PRO A 103 9.51 3.11 15.15
CA PRO A 103 9.01 3.05 16.53
C PRO A 103 8.43 4.35 17.09
N TRP A 104 8.93 5.53 16.66
CA TRP A 104 8.39 6.81 17.14
C TRP A 104 6.96 7.06 16.64
N LYS A 105 6.56 6.50 15.48
CA LYS A 105 5.18 6.57 15.00
C LYS A 105 4.25 5.83 15.95
N GLU A 106 4.67 4.66 16.43
CA GLU A 106 3.92 3.88 17.39
C GLU A 106 3.75 4.60 18.73
N GLN A 107 4.79 5.29 19.20
CA GLN A 107 4.72 6.10 20.42
C GLN A 107 3.75 7.28 20.27
N ARG A 108 3.67 7.87 19.08
CA ARG A 108 2.82 9.03 18.79
C ARG A 108 1.37 8.64 18.48
N TRP A 109 1.18 7.54 17.79
CA TRP A 109 -0.12 7.01 17.34
C TRP A 109 -0.15 5.49 17.57
N PRO A 110 -0.47 5.04 18.82
CA PRO A 110 -0.54 3.61 19.14
C PRO A 110 -1.51 2.84 18.23
N GLY A 111 -1.10 1.66 17.80
CA GLY A 111 -1.86 0.81 16.92
C GLY A 111 -0.98 0.12 15.89
N VAL A 112 -1.11 0.48 14.64
CA VAL A 112 -0.35 -0.14 13.54
C VAL A 112 0.73 0.77 12.95
N GLU A 113 0.77 2.05 13.34
CA GLU A 113 1.56 3.08 12.64
C GLU A 113 3.07 2.82 12.67
N GLY A 114 3.57 2.13 13.68
CA GLY A 114 4.97 1.72 13.75
C GLY A 114 5.33 0.44 13.00
N PHE A 115 4.36 -0.28 12.37
CA PHE A 115 4.53 -1.66 11.92
C PHE A 115 4.31 -1.88 10.42
N TRP A 116 4.30 -0.85 9.60
CA TRP A 116 4.10 -0.93 8.15
C TRP A 116 5.32 -1.39 7.36
N GLY A 117 6.51 -1.34 7.97
CA GLY A 117 7.75 -1.66 7.29
C GLY A 117 7.85 -3.09 6.77
N LEU A 118 8.50 -3.29 5.63
CA LEU A 118 8.98 -4.60 5.17
C LEU A 118 10.14 -5.10 6.04
N PHE A 119 10.92 -4.16 6.56
CA PHE A 119 12.05 -4.42 7.46
C PHE A 119 11.70 -4.04 8.90
N ASN A 120 12.36 -4.69 9.85
CA ASN A 120 12.36 -4.28 11.24
C ASN A 120 13.10 -2.94 11.42
N SER A 121 12.97 -2.32 12.60
CA SER A 121 13.66 -1.04 12.90
C SER A 121 15.19 -1.13 12.89
N ASP A 122 15.73 -2.34 13.06
CA ASP A 122 17.17 -2.62 12.94
C ASP A 122 17.62 -2.91 11.49
N LYS A 123 16.72 -2.73 10.52
CA LYS A 123 16.93 -2.97 9.07
C LYS A 123 17.08 -4.44 8.68
N THR A 124 16.73 -5.39 9.54
CA THR A 124 16.60 -6.79 9.15
C THR A 124 15.28 -7.02 8.43
N LEU A 125 15.29 -7.81 7.36
CA LEU A 125 14.04 -8.19 6.67
C LEU A 125 13.17 -8.98 7.64
N LYS A 126 11.87 -8.68 7.66
CA LYS A 126 10.89 -9.50 8.42
C LYS A 126 10.86 -10.93 7.87
N ALA A 127 10.20 -11.83 8.58
CA ALA A 127 10.02 -13.22 8.13
C ALA A 127 9.05 -13.30 6.93
N ILE A 128 9.43 -12.63 5.84
CA ILE A 128 8.70 -12.55 4.56
C ILE A 128 9.63 -12.85 3.40
N THR A 129 9.05 -13.19 2.27
CA THR A 129 9.72 -13.31 0.97
C THR A 129 9.24 -12.17 0.07
N LEU A 130 10.17 -11.41 -0.50
CA LEU A 130 9.82 -10.39 -1.50
C LEU A 130 9.43 -11.08 -2.81
N PRO A 131 8.28 -10.75 -3.42
CA PRO A 131 7.83 -11.37 -4.65
C PRO A 131 8.83 -11.17 -5.80
N ASP A 132 9.18 -12.25 -6.49
CA ASP A 132 9.95 -12.22 -7.74
C ASP A 132 8.99 -12.35 -8.92
N CYS A 133 8.74 -11.24 -9.61
CA CYS A 133 7.80 -11.19 -10.72
C CYS A 133 8.42 -11.49 -12.08
N ALA A 134 9.71 -11.84 -12.15
CA ALA A 134 10.40 -12.12 -13.41
C ALA A 134 10.08 -13.53 -13.95
N HIS A 135 9.49 -14.39 -13.11
CA HIS A 135 9.26 -15.81 -13.40
C HIS A 135 7.78 -16.22 -13.29
N GLY A 136 6.84 -15.27 -13.39
CA GLY A 136 5.41 -15.52 -13.43
C GLY A 136 4.84 -15.45 -14.84
#